data_664404f3f76a717e5a38d5bb108c4fbe
#
_entry.id   664404f3f76a717e5a38d5bb108c4fbe
#
_cell.length_a   1.000
_cell.length_b   1.000
_cell.length_c   1.000
_cell.angle_alpha   90.00
_cell.angle_beta   90.00
_cell.angle_gamma   90.00
#
_symmetry.space_group_name_H-M   'P 1'
#
loop_
_entity.id
_entity.type
_entity.pdbx_description
1 polymer ?
#
loop_
_entity_poly.entity_id
_entity_poly.type
_entity_poly.pdbx_seq_one_letter_code
_entity_poly.pdbx_strand_id
1 'polypeptide(L)'
;RLITAKSDPVFGAVYKISAVKENGSFVPRIKVSETVEKITNPGLKQVYRIFGDCGQAVDDLITGAEEEVDLTNPYRYVDPEKPWKNRHFENCTAKKLQKLIVKNGRRIAPVQSLEEIRAYVKRQLDTEIWPEEQRFENPHKHYLDMSPAYYEMKMNLLDEARNL
;
A
#
# COMPACT_ATOMS: atom_id res chain seq x y z
N ARG A 1 -7.99 25.25 -17.23
CA ARG A 1 -6.52 25.40 -17.05
C ARG A 1 -6.09 25.72 -15.61
N LEU A 2 -7.01 26.03 -14.73
CA LEU A 2 -6.75 26.20 -13.28
C LEU A 2 -6.62 24.85 -12.55
N ILE A 3 -7.02 23.75 -13.18
CA ILE A 3 -7.14 22.42 -12.54
C ILE A 3 -6.06 21.46 -13.04
N THR A 4 -5.48 21.71 -14.21
CA THR A 4 -4.46 20.82 -14.82
C THR A 4 -3.19 21.59 -15.17
N ALA A 5 -2.03 20.94 -14.99
CA ALA A 5 -0.76 21.48 -15.44
C ALA A 5 -0.74 21.63 -16.98
N LYS A 6 -0.13 22.70 -17.49
CA LYS A 6 -0.04 22.92 -18.94
C LYS A 6 0.75 21.79 -19.64
N SER A 7 1.75 21.23 -18.95
CA SER A 7 2.63 20.17 -19.44
C SER A 7 2.05 18.75 -19.26
N ASP A 8 1.11 18.61 -18.31
CA ASP A 8 0.49 17.31 -18.00
C ASP A 8 -0.99 17.51 -17.63
N PRO A 9 -1.85 17.73 -18.65
CA PRO A 9 -3.24 18.11 -18.44
C PRO A 9 -4.16 16.93 -18.09
N VAL A 10 -3.64 15.71 -18.06
CA VAL A 10 -4.42 14.46 -17.86
C VAL A 10 -3.82 13.64 -16.73
N PHE A 11 -4.66 13.13 -15.82
CA PHE A 11 -4.25 12.12 -14.86
C PHE A 11 -4.12 10.77 -15.58
N GLY A 12 -2.88 10.31 -15.77
CA GLY A 12 -2.61 9.00 -16.33
C GLY A 12 -2.98 7.88 -15.35
N ALA A 13 -3.58 6.81 -15.85
CA ALA A 13 -3.81 5.60 -15.09
C ALA A 13 -3.11 4.41 -15.74
N VAL A 14 -2.52 3.54 -14.93
CA VAL A 14 -1.82 2.33 -15.36
C VAL A 14 -2.37 1.14 -14.59
N TYR A 15 -2.68 0.06 -15.31
CA TYR A 15 -3.08 -1.22 -14.74
C TYR A 15 -1.99 -2.26 -14.93
N LYS A 16 -1.75 -3.05 -13.89
CA LYS A 16 -0.86 -4.22 -13.95
C LYS A 16 -1.58 -5.40 -13.32
N ILE A 17 -1.53 -6.55 -13.99
CA ILE A 17 -2.01 -7.81 -13.42
C ILE A 17 -1.06 -8.20 -12.29
N SER A 18 -1.61 -8.39 -11.10
CA SER A 18 -0.86 -8.85 -9.92
C SER A 18 -1.21 -10.29 -9.50
N ALA A 19 -2.38 -10.78 -9.91
CA ALA A 19 -2.80 -12.16 -9.69
C ALA A 19 -3.81 -12.59 -10.74
N VAL A 20 -3.86 -13.89 -11.02
CA VAL A 20 -4.85 -14.53 -11.89
C VAL A 20 -5.53 -15.64 -11.10
N LYS A 21 -6.85 -15.80 -11.27
CA LYS A 21 -7.57 -16.88 -10.60
C LYS A 21 -7.46 -18.15 -11.44
N GLU A 22 -6.83 -19.18 -10.90
CA GLU A 22 -6.62 -20.49 -11.50
C GLU A 22 -7.12 -21.56 -10.53
N ASN A 23 -7.97 -22.47 -10.98
CA ASN A 23 -8.51 -23.58 -10.17
C ASN A 23 -9.10 -23.12 -8.82
N GLY A 24 -9.73 -21.95 -8.80
CA GLY A 24 -10.35 -21.39 -7.59
C GLY A 24 -9.43 -20.55 -6.70
N SER A 25 -8.12 -20.62 -6.87
CA SER A 25 -7.12 -19.88 -6.10
C SER A 25 -6.50 -18.72 -6.89
N PHE A 26 -6.07 -17.66 -6.19
CA PHE A 26 -5.34 -16.57 -6.81
C PHE A 26 -3.86 -16.89 -6.90
N VAL A 27 -3.38 -17.05 -8.13
CA VAL A 27 -1.96 -17.28 -8.42
C VAL A 27 -1.27 -15.93 -8.67
N PRO A 28 -0.22 -15.58 -7.94
CA PRO A 28 0.46 -14.31 -8.09
C PRO A 28 1.14 -14.19 -9.47
N ARG A 29 1.17 -12.97 -9.99
CA ARG A 29 1.87 -12.62 -11.24
C ARG A 29 2.73 -11.41 -11.02
N ILE A 30 3.94 -11.43 -11.54
CA ILE A 30 4.90 -10.34 -11.45
C ILE A 30 5.25 -9.82 -12.85
N LYS A 31 5.35 -8.51 -12.99
CA LYS A 31 5.96 -7.87 -14.16
C LYS A 31 7.28 -7.26 -13.72
N VAL A 32 8.37 -7.79 -14.26
CA VAL A 32 9.73 -7.26 -14.05
C VAL A 32 9.93 -5.98 -14.85
N SER A 33 10.72 -5.08 -14.31
CA SER A 33 11.11 -3.82 -14.93
C SER A 33 12.55 -3.50 -14.55
N GLU A 34 13.28 -2.81 -15.40
CA GLU A 34 14.61 -2.27 -15.08
C GLU A 34 14.52 -1.23 -13.93
N THR A 35 13.41 -0.53 -13.85
CA THR A 35 13.13 0.45 -12.78
C THR A 35 12.46 -0.27 -11.62
N VAL A 36 13.10 -0.31 -10.46
CA VAL A 36 12.64 -1.06 -9.27
C VAL A 36 11.23 -0.64 -8.83
N GLU A 37 10.94 0.65 -8.84
CA GLU A 37 9.63 1.21 -8.44
C GLU A 37 8.50 0.79 -9.41
N LYS A 38 8.84 0.34 -10.61
CA LYS A 38 7.88 -0.16 -11.61
C LYS A 38 7.63 -1.65 -11.53
N ILE A 39 8.38 -2.39 -10.72
CA ILE A 39 8.15 -3.81 -10.48
C ILE A 39 6.81 -3.98 -9.77
N THR A 40 5.99 -4.91 -10.28
CA THR A 40 4.68 -5.19 -9.70
C THR A 40 4.82 -5.77 -8.30
N ASN A 41 4.00 -5.34 -7.35
CA ASN A 41 3.78 -6.05 -6.11
C ASN A 41 2.77 -7.19 -6.39
N PRO A 42 3.20 -8.47 -6.44
CA PRO A 42 2.39 -9.58 -6.92
C PRO A 42 1.34 -10.04 -5.90
N GLY A 43 0.41 -10.88 -6.37
CA GLY A 43 -0.56 -11.56 -5.53
C GLY A 43 -1.78 -10.72 -5.14
N LEU A 44 -2.74 -11.40 -4.53
CA LEU A 44 -3.84 -10.78 -3.81
C LEU A 44 -3.31 -10.34 -2.45
N LYS A 45 -3.44 -9.05 -2.14
CA LYS A 45 -2.77 -8.43 -1.00
C LYS A 45 -3.70 -7.53 -0.21
N GLN A 46 -3.34 -7.28 1.03
CA GLN A 46 -3.95 -6.32 1.92
C GLN A 46 -2.95 -5.21 2.24
N VAL A 47 -3.44 -3.99 2.43
CA VAL A 47 -2.64 -2.86 2.91
C VAL A 47 -3.21 -2.40 4.24
N TYR A 48 -2.35 -2.30 5.23
CA TYR A 48 -2.67 -1.78 6.56
C TYR A 48 -1.92 -0.48 6.77
N ARG A 49 -2.54 0.46 7.46
CA ARG A 49 -1.86 1.59 8.08
C ARG A 49 -1.65 1.31 9.54
N ILE A 50 -0.42 1.47 9.98
CA ILE A 50 -0.02 1.30 11.37
C ILE A 50 0.00 2.65 12.05
N PHE A 51 -0.69 2.75 13.18
CA PHE A 51 -0.77 3.96 13.99
C PHE A 51 -0.04 3.75 15.30
N GLY A 52 0.82 4.70 15.66
CA GLY A 52 1.45 4.74 16.97
C GLY A 52 0.47 5.15 18.08
N ASP A 53 0.94 5.16 19.30
CA ASP A 53 0.19 5.53 20.51
C ASP A 53 -0.34 6.97 20.49
N CYS A 54 0.31 7.88 19.75
CA CYS A 54 -0.16 9.24 19.51
C CYS A 54 -1.27 9.36 18.45
N GLY A 55 -1.67 8.23 17.81
CA GLY A 55 -2.72 8.19 16.79
C GLY A 55 -2.28 8.64 15.39
N GLN A 56 -0.99 8.93 15.19
CA GLN A 56 -0.45 9.26 13.88
C GLN A 56 0.08 8.02 13.17
N ALA A 57 0.00 8.01 11.85
CA ALA A 57 0.52 6.94 11.00
C ALA A 57 2.05 6.88 11.09
N VAL A 58 2.58 5.71 11.39
CA VAL A 58 4.02 5.47 11.50
C VAL A 58 4.55 4.63 10.35
N ASP A 59 3.66 3.86 9.70
CA ASP A 59 4.01 2.99 8.58
C ASP A 59 2.76 2.54 7.82
N ASP A 60 2.93 2.17 6.54
CA ASP A 60 1.97 1.37 5.80
C ASP A 60 2.58 -0.02 5.54
N LEU A 61 1.79 -1.08 5.73
CA LEU A 61 2.23 -2.47 5.64
C LEU A 61 1.49 -3.21 4.54
N ILE A 62 2.23 -3.85 3.62
CA ILE A 62 1.68 -4.79 2.64
C ILE A 62 1.83 -6.23 3.16
N THR A 63 0.73 -6.99 3.09
CA THR A 63 0.68 -8.41 3.42
C THR A 63 -0.02 -9.21 2.32
N GLY A 64 0.08 -10.52 2.35
CA GLY A 64 -0.87 -11.39 1.65
C GLY A 64 -2.30 -11.14 2.15
N ALA A 65 -3.30 -11.39 1.30
CA ALA A 65 -4.70 -11.08 1.64
C ALA A 65 -5.23 -11.89 2.84
N GLU A 66 -4.68 -13.09 3.04
CA GLU A 66 -5.06 -14.02 4.11
C GLU A 66 -4.18 -13.87 5.37
N GLU A 67 -3.15 -13.02 5.32
CA GLU A 67 -2.32 -12.75 6.50
C GLU A 67 -3.05 -11.80 7.45
N GLU A 68 -3.04 -12.13 8.73
CA GLU A 68 -3.47 -11.24 9.80
C GLU A 68 -2.28 -10.55 10.43
N VAL A 69 -2.43 -9.26 10.71
CA VAL A 69 -1.41 -8.44 11.36
C VAL A 69 -1.57 -8.59 12.87
N ASP A 70 -0.62 -9.24 13.51
CA ASP A 70 -0.51 -9.31 14.97
C ASP A 70 0.51 -8.28 15.46
N LEU A 71 0.02 -7.20 16.08
CA LEU A 71 0.86 -6.14 16.66
C LEU A 71 1.20 -6.39 18.15
N THR A 72 0.74 -7.50 18.73
CA THR A 72 1.05 -7.85 20.13
C THR A 72 2.44 -8.49 20.27
N ASN A 73 2.94 -9.08 19.19
CA ASN A 73 4.30 -9.57 19.09
C ASN A 73 5.17 -8.57 18.33
N PRO A 74 6.44 -8.38 18.71
CA PRO A 74 7.37 -7.55 17.96
C PRO A 74 7.59 -8.15 16.57
N TYR A 75 6.77 -7.72 15.62
CA TYR A 75 6.83 -8.20 14.25
C TYR A 75 7.98 -7.49 13.52
N ARG A 76 8.77 -8.29 12.83
CA ARG A 76 9.84 -7.79 11.98
C ARG A 76 9.28 -7.54 10.57
N TYR A 77 8.99 -6.31 10.25
CA TYR A 77 8.63 -5.91 8.89
C TYR A 77 9.86 -5.61 8.05
N VAL A 78 9.74 -5.81 6.75
CA VAL A 78 10.84 -5.67 5.79
C VAL A 78 10.63 -4.41 4.96
N ASP A 79 11.55 -3.46 5.07
CA ASP A 79 11.64 -2.33 4.14
C ASP A 79 12.09 -2.87 2.77
N PRO A 80 11.26 -2.80 1.72
CA PRO A 80 11.59 -3.38 0.42
C PRO A 80 12.75 -2.67 -0.29
N GLU A 81 13.07 -1.43 0.09
CA GLU A 81 14.21 -0.69 -0.45
C GLU A 81 15.49 -0.94 0.36
N LYS A 82 15.34 -1.27 1.64
CA LYS A 82 16.43 -1.47 2.60
C LYS A 82 16.17 -2.71 3.46
N PRO A 83 16.23 -3.93 2.90
CA PRO A 83 15.82 -5.15 3.59
C PRO A 83 16.62 -5.46 4.88
N TRP A 84 17.77 -4.79 5.06
CA TRP A 84 18.57 -4.89 6.30
C TRP A 84 18.01 -4.05 7.46
N LYS A 85 17.09 -3.10 7.18
CA LYS A 85 16.38 -2.35 8.21
C LYS A 85 15.22 -3.17 8.75
N ASN A 86 15.14 -3.23 10.06
CA ASN A 86 14.04 -3.85 10.76
C ASN A 86 13.31 -2.80 11.57
N ARG A 87 11.98 -2.86 11.54
CA ARG A 87 11.15 -2.06 12.42
C ARG A 87 10.43 -2.98 13.37
N HIS A 88 10.35 -2.53 14.59
CA HIS A 88 9.52 -3.14 15.62
C HIS A 88 8.42 -2.14 15.96
N PHE A 89 7.19 -2.62 15.96
CA PHE A 89 6.05 -1.83 16.36
C PHE A 89 5.55 -2.39 17.69
N GLU A 90 5.52 -1.52 18.70
CA GLU A 90 4.96 -1.81 20.01
C GLU A 90 3.86 -0.80 20.29
N ASN A 91 2.78 -1.23 20.96
CA ASN A 91 1.65 -0.38 21.33
C ASN A 91 0.98 0.33 20.13
N CYS A 92 1.04 -0.30 18.95
CA CYS A 92 0.46 0.22 17.73
C CYS A 92 -0.91 -0.39 17.44
N THR A 93 -1.68 0.27 16.58
CA THR A 93 -2.92 -0.26 16.03
C THR A 93 -2.83 -0.34 14.51
N ALA A 94 -3.53 -1.29 13.89
CA ALA A 94 -3.55 -1.44 12.44
C ALA A 94 -4.95 -1.23 11.88
N LYS A 95 -5.04 -0.53 10.75
CA LYS A 95 -6.29 -0.27 10.04
C LYS A 95 -6.16 -0.72 8.60
N LYS A 96 -7.05 -1.59 8.13
CA LYS A 96 -7.15 -1.96 6.71
C LYS A 96 -7.52 -0.73 5.88
N LEU A 97 -6.71 -0.43 4.86
CA LEU A 97 -6.94 0.73 3.98
C LEU A 97 -7.88 0.39 2.82
N GLN A 98 -7.86 -0.84 2.35
CA GLN A 98 -8.67 -1.26 1.21
C GLN A 98 -10.14 -1.43 1.62
N LYS A 99 -11.04 -0.91 0.78
CA LYS A 99 -12.50 -1.03 0.93
C LYS A 99 -13.08 -1.67 -0.30
N LEU A 100 -14.01 -2.60 -0.12
CA LEU A 100 -14.73 -3.20 -1.22
C LEU A 100 -15.76 -2.20 -1.79
N ILE A 101 -15.55 -1.77 -3.01
CA ILE A 101 -16.40 -0.78 -3.69
C ILE A 101 -17.37 -1.45 -4.68
N VAL A 102 -16.89 -2.46 -5.39
CA VAL A 102 -17.67 -3.18 -6.41
C VAL A 102 -17.65 -4.67 -6.10
N LYS A 103 -18.79 -5.33 -6.12
CA LYS A 103 -18.93 -6.78 -5.97
C LYS A 103 -19.87 -7.31 -7.06
N ASN A 104 -19.45 -8.35 -7.77
CA ASN A 104 -20.21 -8.98 -8.86
C ASN A 104 -20.73 -7.97 -9.90
N GLY A 105 -19.86 -7.03 -10.33
CA GLY A 105 -20.20 -6.01 -11.31
C GLY A 105 -21.11 -4.88 -10.80
N ARG A 106 -21.50 -4.91 -9.54
CA ARG A 106 -22.35 -3.87 -8.93
C ARG A 106 -21.59 -3.07 -7.90
N ARG A 107 -21.74 -1.75 -7.94
CA ARG A 107 -21.24 -0.86 -6.88
C ARG A 107 -22.03 -1.12 -5.60
N ILE A 108 -21.32 -1.41 -4.51
CA ILE A 108 -21.90 -1.64 -3.18
C ILE A 108 -21.59 -0.51 -2.20
N ALA A 109 -20.54 0.27 -2.44
CA ALA A 109 -20.22 1.43 -1.62
C ALA A 109 -21.11 2.63 -2.01
N PRO A 110 -21.54 3.45 -1.03
CA PRO A 110 -22.30 4.67 -1.31
C PRO A 110 -21.47 5.64 -2.17
N VAL A 111 -22.17 6.47 -2.93
CA VAL A 111 -21.54 7.60 -3.63
C VAL A 111 -21.30 8.69 -2.58
N GLN A 112 -20.08 9.14 -2.47
CA GLN A 112 -19.71 10.27 -1.61
C GLN A 112 -19.80 11.56 -2.39
N SER A 113 -20.26 12.63 -1.76
CA SER A 113 -20.17 13.98 -2.29
C SER A 113 -18.73 14.47 -2.29
N LEU A 114 -18.46 15.50 -3.06
CA LEU A 114 -17.14 16.13 -3.09
C LEU A 114 -16.76 16.72 -1.72
N GLU A 115 -17.74 17.27 -1.02
CA GLU A 115 -17.59 17.84 0.32
C GLU A 115 -17.19 16.75 1.34
N GLU A 116 -17.84 15.57 1.29
CA GLU A 116 -17.49 14.43 2.14
C GLU A 116 -16.07 13.94 1.87
N ILE A 117 -15.68 13.85 0.60
CA ILE A 117 -14.32 13.44 0.22
C ILE A 117 -13.29 14.46 0.73
N ARG A 118 -13.53 15.74 0.55
CA ARG A 118 -12.64 16.81 1.04
C ARG A 118 -12.53 16.81 2.57
N ALA A 119 -13.65 16.65 3.27
CA ALA A 119 -13.65 16.56 4.72
C ALA A 119 -12.88 15.32 5.22
N TYR A 120 -13.02 14.19 4.52
CA TYR A 120 -12.27 12.99 4.82
C TYR A 120 -10.75 13.20 4.67
N VAL A 121 -10.30 13.78 3.53
CA VAL A 121 -8.89 14.08 3.29
C VAL A 121 -8.35 15.05 4.33
N LYS A 122 -9.09 16.15 4.61
CA LYS A 122 -8.67 17.14 5.59
C LYS A 122 -8.49 16.51 6.97
N ARG A 123 -9.43 15.69 7.42
CA ARG A 123 -9.32 14.99 8.70
C ARG A 123 -8.07 14.11 8.76
N GLN A 124 -7.77 13.35 7.70
CA GLN A 124 -6.56 12.51 7.69
C GLN A 124 -5.28 13.36 7.79
N LEU A 125 -5.20 14.45 7.05
CA LEU A 125 -4.06 15.37 7.11
C LEU A 125 -3.91 16.01 8.50
N ASP A 126 -5.03 16.39 9.13
CA ASP A 126 -5.01 17.05 10.42
C ASP A 126 -4.67 16.09 11.59
N THR A 127 -4.99 14.79 11.47
CA THR A 127 -4.93 13.87 12.62
C THR A 127 -4.09 12.62 12.41
N GLU A 128 -3.96 12.12 11.18
CA GLU A 128 -3.30 10.84 10.90
C GLU A 128 -1.88 11.04 10.33
N ILE A 129 -1.63 12.09 9.54
CA ILE A 129 -0.38 12.31 8.81
C ILE A 129 0.51 13.31 9.55
N TRP A 130 1.80 12.97 9.68
CA TRP A 130 2.77 13.83 10.33
C TRP A 130 2.93 15.17 9.59
N PRO A 131 3.04 16.31 10.30
CA PRO A 131 3.30 17.61 9.67
C PRO A 131 4.55 17.63 8.79
N GLU A 132 5.55 16.85 9.15
CA GLU A 132 6.81 16.70 8.40
C GLU A 132 6.62 16.07 7.04
N GLU A 133 5.65 15.16 6.88
CA GLU A 133 5.29 14.55 5.60
C GLU A 133 4.49 15.50 4.71
N GLN A 134 3.83 16.50 5.30
CA GLN A 134 3.02 17.48 4.58
C GLN A 134 3.81 18.69 4.08
N ARG A 135 5.12 18.76 4.35
CA ARG A 135 5.97 19.87 3.88
C ARG A 135 6.03 19.92 2.37
N PHE A 136 5.95 21.11 1.81
CA PHE A 136 6.11 21.32 0.37
C PHE A 136 7.55 21.09 -0.09
N GLU A 137 8.51 21.50 0.72
CA GLU A 137 9.94 21.30 0.48
C GLU A 137 10.48 20.21 1.41
N ASN A 138 11.19 19.22 0.83
CA ASN A 138 11.77 18.10 1.53
C ASN A 138 10.79 17.39 2.49
N PRO A 139 9.65 16.89 1.99
CA PRO A 139 8.73 16.15 2.84
C PRO A 139 9.41 14.93 3.40
N HIS A 140 9.13 14.61 4.66
CA HIS A 140 9.55 13.35 5.23
C HIS A 140 8.88 12.21 4.47
N LYS A 141 9.63 11.16 4.16
CA LYS A 141 9.09 9.99 3.43
C LYS A 141 8.15 9.21 4.34
N HIS A 142 6.93 8.98 3.88
CA HIS A 142 6.06 7.97 4.48
C HIS A 142 6.63 6.58 4.22
N TYR A 143 6.66 5.75 5.24
CA TYR A 143 7.27 4.43 5.13
C TYR A 143 6.27 3.40 4.61
N LEU A 144 6.79 2.41 3.91
CA LEU A 144 6.04 1.27 3.38
C LEU A 144 6.87 0.01 3.55
N ASP A 145 6.41 -0.86 4.41
CA ASP A 145 7.05 -2.13 4.70
C ASP A 145 6.21 -3.32 4.17
N MET A 146 6.79 -4.49 4.17
CA MET A 146 6.16 -5.74 3.76
C MET A 146 6.25 -6.76 4.90
N SER A 147 5.25 -7.64 5.02
CA SER A 147 5.41 -8.80 5.88
C SER A 147 6.53 -9.71 5.35
N PRO A 148 7.24 -10.44 6.22
CA PRO A 148 8.32 -11.33 5.78
C PRO A 148 7.85 -12.34 4.73
N ALA A 149 6.69 -12.95 4.93
CA ALA A 149 6.13 -13.92 3.99
C ALA A 149 5.79 -13.30 2.62
N TYR A 150 5.22 -12.09 2.64
CA TYR A 150 4.91 -11.38 1.40
C TYR A 150 6.19 -10.94 0.65
N TYR A 151 7.19 -10.47 1.39
CA TYR A 151 8.49 -10.09 0.81
C TYR A 151 9.18 -11.30 0.17
N GLU A 152 9.25 -12.42 0.89
CA GLU A 152 9.85 -13.68 0.38
C GLU A 152 9.14 -14.17 -0.89
N MET A 153 7.81 -14.21 -0.90
CA MET A 153 7.02 -14.57 -2.08
C MET A 153 7.34 -13.67 -3.28
N LYS A 154 7.44 -12.35 -3.05
CA LYS A 154 7.79 -11.39 -4.10
C LYS A 154 9.19 -11.63 -4.65
N MET A 155 10.18 -11.89 -3.77
CA MET A 155 11.57 -12.13 -4.19
C MET A 155 11.70 -13.44 -4.96
N ASN A 156 11.06 -14.52 -4.53
CA ASN A 156 11.07 -15.79 -5.23
C ASN A 156 10.51 -15.65 -6.66
N LEU A 157 9.36 -14.99 -6.83
CA LEU A 157 8.78 -14.72 -8.15
C LEU A 157 9.67 -13.84 -9.03
N LEU A 158 10.39 -12.89 -8.41
CA LEU A 158 11.32 -12.03 -9.15
C LEU A 158 12.52 -12.81 -9.66
N ASP A 159 13.06 -13.72 -8.85
CA ASP A 159 14.19 -14.58 -9.22
C ASP A 159 13.78 -15.60 -10.26
N GLU A 160 12.62 -16.22 -10.15
CA GLU A 160 12.05 -17.09 -11.19
C GLU A 160 11.93 -16.36 -12.52
N ALA A 161 11.38 -15.14 -12.51
CA ALA A 161 11.17 -14.37 -13.73
C ALA A 161 12.46 -13.82 -14.36
N ARG A 162 13.57 -13.77 -13.63
CA ARG A 162 14.90 -13.38 -14.15
C ARG A 162 15.67 -14.56 -14.75
N ASN A 163 15.33 -15.77 -14.34
CA ASN A 163 15.97 -16.99 -14.80
C ASN A 163 15.28 -17.60 -16.05
N LEU A 164 14.19 -16.97 -16.53
CA LEU A 164 13.51 -17.27 -17.79
C LEU A 164 14.07 -16.43 -18.95
#